data_9967b0f3ec8cf5f34bb5e4687a492941
#
_entry.id   9967b0f3ec8cf5f34bb5e4687a492941
#
_cell.length_a   1.000
_cell.length_b   1.000
_cell.length_c   1.000
_cell.angle_alpha   90.00
_cell.angle_beta   90.00
_cell.angle_gamma   90.00
#
_symmetry.space_group_name_H-M   'P 1'
#
loop_
_entity.id
_entity.type
_entity.pdbx_description
1 polymer ?
#
loop_
_entity_poly.entity_id
_entity_poly.type
_entity_poly.pdbx_seq_one_letter_code
_entity_poly.pdbx_strand_id
1 'polypeptide(L)'
;MMEKRLAQYIEGSLRGDGRKIGIVVSRFNSFIAEKLLDGAIDSLVRSGVNSDDIVVARVPGAFEIPLVAQKMARSGRYHAVLCLGAVIRGATPHFDYVAGEVAKGTAQVMLDTGVPILFGVLTTDTIEQAIERAGTKAGNKGSDVAIAALEMVNLLDGLGQAPNAA
;
A
#
# COMPACT_ATOMS: atom_id res chain seq x y z
N MET A 1 -2.35 43.37 -18.96
CA MET A 1 -2.87 41.97 -18.89
C MET A 1 -2.71 41.49 -17.45
N MET A 2 -3.81 41.11 -16.80
CA MET A 2 -3.70 40.41 -15.51
C MET A 2 -3.16 39.00 -15.80
N GLU A 3 -1.93 38.71 -15.36
CA GLU A 3 -1.47 37.36 -15.29
C GLU A 3 -2.43 36.58 -14.39
N LYS A 4 -3.11 35.56 -14.94
CA LYS A 4 -3.80 34.60 -14.13
C LYS A 4 -2.72 33.92 -13.26
N ARG A 5 -2.67 34.27 -11.98
CA ARG A 5 -1.89 33.46 -11.02
C ARG A 5 -2.47 32.07 -11.02
N LEU A 6 -1.79 31.16 -11.67
CA LEU A 6 -2.15 29.73 -11.64
C LEU A 6 -1.99 29.24 -10.20
N ALA A 7 -2.93 28.40 -9.75
CA ALA A 7 -2.79 27.75 -8.46
C ALA A 7 -1.49 26.93 -8.44
N GLN A 8 -0.87 26.85 -7.28
CA GLN A 8 0.28 25.98 -7.08
C GLN A 8 -0.22 24.55 -6.89
N TYR A 9 0.30 23.62 -7.66
CA TYR A 9 0.01 22.19 -7.56
C TYR A 9 1.19 21.47 -6.93
N ILE A 10 0.93 20.61 -5.96
CA ILE A 10 1.92 19.74 -5.35
C ILE A 10 1.47 18.31 -5.64
N GLU A 11 2.28 17.59 -6.38
CA GLU A 11 1.98 16.21 -6.80
C GLU A 11 3.21 15.34 -6.54
N GLY A 12 2.98 14.08 -6.14
CA GLY A 12 4.05 13.12 -5.97
C GLY A 12 4.45 12.50 -7.30
N SER A 13 5.74 12.43 -7.58
CA SER A 13 6.25 11.62 -8.70
C SER A 13 6.11 10.12 -8.37
N LEU A 14 6.27 9.29 -9.40
CA LEU A 14 6.20 7.82 -9.26
C LEU A 14 7.61 7.19 -9.16
N ARG A 15 8.63 8.00 -8.91
CA ARG A 15 10.02 7.52 -8.83
C ARG A 15 10.30 6.86 -7.49
N GLY A 16 10.95 5.70 -7.57
CA GLY A 16 11.29 4.88 -6.41
C GLY A 16 12.74 4.95 -5.96
N ASP A 17 13.59 5.73 -6.62
CA ASP A 17 15.01 5.81 -6.31
C ASP A 17 15.26 6.22 -4.86
N GLY A 18 16.01 5.41 -4.10
CA GLY A 18 16.33 5.67 -2.70
C GLY A 18 15.18 5.41 -1.73
N ARG A 19 14.03 4.93 -2.18
CA ARG A 19 12.88 4.63 -1.32
C ARG A 19 13.01 3.23 -0.72
N LYS A 20 12.65 3.13 0.56
CA LYS A 20 12.64 1.89 1.33
C LYS A 20 11.19 1.53 1.63
N ILE A 21 10.78 0.34 1.22
CA ILE A 21 9.39 -0.10 1.27
C ILE A 21 9.27 -1.37 2.10
N GLY A 22 8.38 -1.33 3.09
CA GLY A 22 7.96 -2.52 3.80
C GLY A 22 6.70 -3.10 3.18
N ILE A 23 6.59 -4.41 3.16
CA ILE A 23 5.40 -5.11 2.68
C ILE A 23 4.96 -6.11 3.76
N VAL A 24 3.70 -6.02 4.17
CA VAL A 24 3.07 -7.00 5.04
C VAL A 24 2.09 -7.80 4.19
N VAL A 25 2.30 -9.09 4.08
CA VAL A 25 1.45 -9.97 3.26
C VAL A 25 0.91 -11.12 4.08
N SER A 26 -0.39 -11.40 3.97
CA SER A 26 -1.01 -12.52 4.65
C SER A 26 -0.73 -13.85 3.95
N ARG A 27 -0.59 -14.92 4.75
CA ARG A 27 -0.45 -16.28 4.22
C ARG A 27 -1.78 -16.88 3.82
N PHE A 28 -2.84 -16.55 4.54
CA PHE A 28 -4.17 -17.06 4.21
C PHE A 28 -4.60 -16.54 2.83
N ASN A 29 -5.20 -17.40 2.03
CA ASN A 29 -5.46 -17.16 0.61
C ASN A 29 -4.16 -16.88 -0.19
N SER A 30 -3.12 -17.69 0.06
CA SER A 30 -1.79 -17.52 -0.53
C SER A 30 -1.78 -17.47 -2.05
N PHE A 31 -2.66 -18.21 -2.72
CA PHE A 31 -2.79 -18.18 -4.18
C PHE A 31 -3.06 -16.77 -4.70
N ILE A 32 -3.87 -15.99 -4.00
CA ILE A 32 -4.18 -14.59 -4.32
C ILE A 32 -3.09 -13.67 -3.78
N ALA A 33 -2.73 -13.82 -2.51
CA ALA A 33 -1.79 -12.93 -1.83
C ALA A 33 -0.41 -12.93 -2.49
N GLU A 34 0.11 -14.08 -2.93
CA GLU A 34 1.38 -14.15 -3.64
C GLU A 34 1.36 -13.42 -4.99
N LYS A 35 0.25 -13.44 -5.70
CA LYS A 35 0.10 -12.69 -6.95
C LYS A 35 0.08 -11.18 -6.73
N LEU A 36 -0.52 -10.74 -5.63
CA LEU A 36 -0.46 -9.33 -5.22
C LEU A 36 0.97 -8.92 -4.86
N LEU A 37 1.68 -9.77 -4.14
CA LEU A 37 3.08 -9.55 -3.77
C LEU A 37 3.97 -9.45 -5.01
N ASP A 38 3.85 -10.38 -5.94
CA ASP A 38 4.61 -10.37 -7.20
C ASP A 38 4.38 -9.06 -7.97
N GLY A 39 3.12 -8.64 -8.09
CA GLY A 39 2.77 -7.40 -8.76
C GLY A 39 3.34 -6.16 -8.07
N ALA A 40 3.29 -6.13 -6.74
CA ALA A 40 3.85 -5.03 -5.96
C ALA A 40 5.36 -4.92 -6.13
N ILE A 41 6.09 -6.01 -5.99
CA ILE A 41 7.55 -6.03 -6.12
C ILE A 41 7.96 -5.63 -7.55
N ASP A 42 7.31 -6.20 -8.56
CA ASP A 42 7.60 -5.85 -9.96
C ASP A 42 7.43 -4.35 -10.20
N SER A 43 6.32 -3.77 -9.76
CA SER A 43 6.05 -2.34 -9.94
C SER A 43 7.05 -1.46 -9.19
N LEU A 44 7.43 -1.83 -7.97
CA LEU A 44 8.43 -1.09 -7.19
C LEU A 44 9.80 -1.10 -7.91
N VAL A 45 10.28 -2.27 -8.31
CA VAL A 45 11.58 -2.43 -8.95
C VAL A 45 11.61 -1.68 -10.29
N ARG A 46 10.57 -1.81 -11.10
CA ARG A 46 10.47 -1.09 -12.38
C ARG A 46 10.39 0.43 -12.21
N SER A 47 9.95 0.90 -11.07
CA SER A 47 9.92 2.34 -10.75
C SER A 47 11.23 2.86 -10.14
N GLY A 48 12.22 1.99 -9.92
CA GLY A 48 13.54 2.37 -9.47
C GLY A 48 13.87 2.02 -8.02
N VAL A 49 12.98 1.34 -7.29
CA VAL A 49 13.27 0.86 -5.94
C VAL A 49 14.30 -0.28 -6.03
N ASN A 50 15.36 -0.18 -5.25
CA ASN A 50 16.33 -1.26 -5.17
C ASN A 50 15.69 -2.44 -4.43
N SER A 51 15.87 -3.65 -4.95
CA SER A 51 15.33 -4.87 -4.34
C SER A 51 15.79 -5.08 -2.89
N ASP A 52 17.00 -4.64 -2.56
CA ASP A 52 17.54 -4.70 -1.19
C ASP A 52 16.83 -3.75 -0.22
N ASP A 53 16.10 -2.78 -0.75
CA ASP A 53 15.30 -1.82 0.02
C ASP A 53 13.83 -2.24 0.16
N ILE A 54 13.48 -3.46 -0.24
CA ILE A 54 12.15 -4.04 -0.09
C ILE A 54 12.22 -5.16 0.95
N VAL A 55 11.45 -5.01 2.03
CA VAL A 55 11.38 -6.03 3.08
C VAL A 55 9.96 -6.57 3.17
N VAL A 56 9.83 -7.88 3.09
CA VAL A 56 8.54 -8.57 3.13
C VAL A 56 8.38 -9.30 4.46
N ALA A 57 7.33 -8.98 5.19
CA ALA A 57 6.91 -9.67 6.40
C ALA A 57 5.63 -10.47 6.11
N ARG A 58 5.64 -11.75 6.44
CA ARG A 58 4.46 -12.62 6.27
C ARG A 58 3.73 -12.78 7.58
N VAL A 59 2.41 -12.60 7.55
CA VAL A 59 1.53 -12.77 8.72
C VAL A 59 0.52 -13.90 8.46
N PRO A 60 -0.05 -14.50 9.52
CA PRO A 60 -0.98 -15.63 9.34
C PRO A 60 -2.21 -15.28 8.49
N GLY A 61 -2.86 -14.17 8.80
CA GLY A 61 -4.07 -13.72 8.11
C GLY A 61 -4.15 -12.21 8.02
N ALA A 62 -5.19 -11.72 7.37
CA ALA A 62 -5.38 -10.28 7.19
C ALA A 62 -5.58 -9.53 8.51
N PHE A 63 -6.21 -10.17 9.50
CA PHE A 63 -6.48 -9.56 10.81
C PHE A 63 -5.22 -9.13 11.56
N GLU A 64 -4.09 -9.80 11.32
CA GLU A 64 -2.79 -9.50 11.95
C GLU A 64 -1.97 -8.43 11.20
N ILE A 65 -2.41 -8.04 10.02
CA ILE A 65 -1.69 -7.05 9.19
C ILE A 65 -1.49 -5.72 9.92
N PRO A 66 -2.51 -5.10 10.55
CA PRO A 66 -2.33 -3.79 11.16
C PRO A 66 -1.24 -3.74 12.24
N LEU A 67 -1.10 -4.79 13.04
CA LEU A 67 -0.07 -4.83 14.09
C LEU A 67 1.33 -4.79 13.49
N VAL A 68 1.59 -5.60 12.47
CA VAL A 68 2.91 -5.65 11.84
C VAL A 68 3.19 -4.39 11.03
N ALA A 69 2.18 -3.85 10.35
CA ALA A 69 2.29 -2.56 9.67
C ALA A 69 2.66 -1.44 10.66
N GLN A 70 2.07 -1.42 11.84
CA GLN A 70 2.41 -0.46 12.89
C GLN A 70 3.87 -0.59 13.33
N LYS A 71 4.33 -1.82 13.57
CA LYS A 71 5.72 -2.07 13.97
C LYS A 71 6.71 -1.61 12.90
N MET A 72 6.44 -1.91 11.63
CA MET A 72 7.28 -1.47 10.52
C MET A 72 7.27 0.06 10.38
N ALA A 73 6.10 0.68 10.44
CA ALA A 73 5.97 2.13 10.32
C ALA A 73 6.71 2.87 11.45
N ARG A 74 6.61 2.39 12.68
CA ARG A 74 7.27 3.00 13.85
C ARG A 74 8.77 2.75 13.92
N SER A 75 9.29 1.81 13.14
CA SER A 75 10.73 1.51 13.13
C SER A 75 11.60 2.64 12.56
N GLY A 76 11.01 3.55 11.79
CA GLY A 76 11.73 4.59 11.08
C GLY A 76 12.56 4.09 9.88
N ARG A 77 12.43 2.82 9.54
CA ARG A 77 13.24 2.17 8.48
C ARG A 77 12.60 2.21 7.10
N TYR A 78 11.33 2.54 7.01
CA TYR A 78 10.55 2.48 5.77
C TYR A 78 9.87 3.80 5.47
N HIS A 79 9.85 4.19 4.21
CA HIS A 79 9.13 5.38 3.75
C HIS A 79 7.63 5.12 3.58
N ALA A 80 7.26 3.88 3.29
CA ALA A 80 5.88 3.43 3.18
C ALA A 80 5.77 1.94 3.51
N VAL A 81 4.58 1.48 3.84
CA VAL A 81 4.27 0.07 4.09
C VAL A 81 3.07 -0.33 3.25
N LEU A 82 3.21 -1.38 2.46
CA LEU A 82 2.13 -2.00 1.70
C LEU A 82 1.50 -3.11 2.53
N CYS A 83 0.18 -3.17 2.56
CA CYS A 83 -0.57 -4.24 3.22
C CYS A 83 -1.29 -5.05 2.14
N LEU A 84 -0.90 -6.31 1.98
CA LEU A 84 -1.39 -7.19 0.93
C LEU A 84 -2.04 -8.44 1.52
N GLY A 85 -3.17 -8.80 0.96
CA GLY A 85 -3.91 -9.98 1.37
C GLY A 85 -5.25 -10.07 0.67
N ALA A 86 -6.04 -11.07 1.04
CA ALA A 86 -7.38 -11.22 0.51
C ALA A 86 -8.32 -11.73 1.60
N VAL A 87 -9.44 -11.04 1.74
CA VAL A 87 -10.56 -11.46 2.57
C VAL A 87 -11.72 -11.75 1.63
N ILE A 88 -12.13 -13.01 1.58
CA ILE A 88 -13.19 -13.48 0.69
C ILE A 88 -14.39 -13.88 1.54
N ARG A 89 -15.57 -13.36 1.17
CA ARG A 89 -16.80 -13.63 1.92
C ARG A 89 -17.11 -15.12 1.93
N GLY A 90 -17.35 -15.65 3.13
CA GLY A 90 -17.82 -17.00 3.34
C GLY A 90 -19.28 -17.06 3.75
N ALA A 91 -19.71 -18.20 4.30
CA ALA A 91 -21.08 -18.44 4.72
C ALA A 91 -21.45 -17.78 6.07
N THR A 92 -20.46 -17.18 6.76
CA THR A 92 -20.64 -16.60 8.09
C THR A 92 -20.27 -15.12 8.10
N PRO A 93 -20.64 -14.35 9.14
CA PRO A 93 -20.28 -12.93 9.25
C PRO A 93 -18.81 -12.65 9.53
N HIS A 94 -17.96 -13.67 9.60
CA HIS A 94 -16.52 -13.54 9.87
C HIS A 94 -15.84 -12.55 8.92
N PHE A 95 -16.23 -12.53 7.63
CA PHE A 95 -15.73 -11.59 6.63
C PHE A 95 -15.87 -10.13 7.09
N ASP A 96 -17.03 -9.74 7.60
CA ASP A 96 -17.30 -8.35 7.96
C ASP A 96 -16.39 -7.89 9.11
N TYR A 97 -16.15 -8.75 10.08
CA TYR A 97 -15.24 -8.45 11.20
C TYR A 97 -13.79 -8.31 10.75
N VAL A 98 -13.31 -9.23 9.94
CA VAL A 98 -11.92 -9.20 9.46
C VAL A 98 -11.70 -8.01 8.52
N ALA A 99 -12.53 -7.85 7.51
CA ALA A 99 -12.40 -6.78 6.53
C ALA A 99 -12.50 -5.39 7.17
N GLY A 100 -13.47 -5.19 8.06
CA GLY A 100 -13.67 -3.93 8.77
C GLY A 100 -12.49 -3.55 9.64
N GLU A 101 -11.96 -4.48 10.44
CA GLU A 101 -10.84 -4.21 11.35
C GLU A 101 -9.52 -4.00 10.61
N VAL A 102 -9.27 -4.72 9.52
CA VAL A 102 -8.07 -4.49 8.70
C VAL A 102 -8.08 -3.11 8.07
N ALA A 103 -9.20 -2.72 7.48
CA ALA A 103 -9.36 -1.40 6.87
C ALA A 103 -9.18 -0.28 7.90
N LYS A 104 -9.86 -0.38 9.03
CA LYS A 104 -9.80 0.59 10.13
C LYS A 104 -8.41 0.64 10.76
N GLY A 105 -7.83 -0.53 11.04
CA GLY A 105 -6.53 -0.63 11.71
C GLY A 105 -5.40 -0.07 10.85
N THR A 106 -5.36 -0.36 9.56
CA THR A 106 -4.34 0.18 8.65
C THR A 106 -4.48 1.69 8.48
N ALA A 107 -5.69 2.22 8.38
CA ALA A 107 -5.94 3.65 8.33
C ALA A 107 -5.47 4.35 9.62
N GLN A 108 -5.73 3.75 10.78
CA GLN A 108 -5.30 4.29 12.07
C GLN A 108 -3.77 4.33 12.18
N VAL A 109 -3.08 3.27 11.76
CA VAL A 109 -1.61 3.23 11.77
C VAL A 109 -1.04 4.35 10.90
N MET A 110 -1.60 4.59 9.74
CA MET A 110 -1.17 5.65 8.83
C MET A 110 -1.26 7.03 9.48
N LEU A 111 -2.38 7.34 10.11
CA LEU A 111 -2.60 8.64 10.75
C LEU A 111 -1.74 8.80 12.01
N ASP A 112 -1.58 7.74 12.80
CA ASP A 112 -0.79 7.79 14.05
C ASP A 112 0.71 7.90 13.81
N THR A 113 1.20 7.34 12.71
CA THR A 113 2.65 7.29 12.42
C THR A 113 3.10 8.34 11.40
N GLY A 114 2.19 8.88 10.60
CA GLY A 114 2.53 9.75 9.48
C GLY A 114 3.24 9.04 8.32
N VAL A 115 3.30 7.71 8.36
CA VAL A 115 3.88 6.89 7.29
C VAL A 115 2.77 6.39 6.37
N PRO A 116 2.88 6.54 5.05
CA PRO A 116 1.89 5.98 4.14
C PRO A 116 1.74 4.47 4.32
N ILE A 117 0.53 4.04 4.61
CA ILE A 117 0.14 2.63 4.72
C ILE A 117 -0.87 2.36 3.60
N LEU A 118 -0.49 1.55 2.64
CA LEU A 118 -1.29 1.32 1.45
C LEU A 118 -2.16 0.07 1.62
N PHE A 119 -3.46 0.24 1.44
CA PHE A 119 -4.44 -0.81 1.61
C PHE A 119 -4.60 -1.62 0.32
N GLY A 120 -3.80 -2.67 0.19
CA GLY A 120 -3.84 -3.63 -0.91
C GLY A 120 -4.48 -4.97 -0.51
N VAL A 121 -5.34 -4.96 0.51
CA VAL A 121 -6.09 -6.14 0.93
C VAL A 121 -7.39 -6.20 0.14
N LEU A 122 -7.55 -7.25 -0.66
CA LEU A 122 -8.78 -7.48 -1.40
C LEU A 122 -9.90 -7.88 -0.45
N THR A 123 -11.07 -7.29 -0.63
CA THR A 123 -12.28 -7.63 0.11
C THR A 123 -13.37 -7.95 -0.90
N THR A 124 -13.56 -9.23 -1.19
CA THR A 124 -14.43 -9.66 -2.29
C THR A 124 -15.50 -10.63 -1.80
N ASP A 125 -16.61 -10.70 -2.54
CA ASP A 125 -17.68 -11.63 -2.24
C ASP A 125 -17.37 -13.03 -2.75
N THR A 126 -16.58 -13.15 -3.81
CA THR A 126 -16.25 -14.43 -4.45
C THR A 126 -14.75 -14.57 -4.69
N ILE A 127 -14.30 -15.81 -4.85
CA ILE A 127 -12.92 -16.13 -5.25
C ILE A 127 -12.62 -15.55 -6.63
N GLU A 128 -13.56 -15.62 -7.54
CA GLU A 128 -13.43 -15.12 -8.91
C GLU A 128 -13.14 -13.61 -8.92
N GLN A 129 -13.83 -12.84 -8.08
CA GLN A 129 -13.58 -11.42 -7.92
C GLN A 129 -12.17 -11.14 -7.41
N ALA A 130 -11.67 -11.97 -6.50
CA ALA A 130 -10.29 -11.85 -6.01
C ALA A 130 -9.27 -12.15 -7.11
N ILE A 131 -9.48 -13.20 -7.88
CA ILE A 131 -8.63 -13.56 -9.03
C ILE A 131 -8.59 -12.43 -10.06
N GLU A 132 -9.72 -11.84 -10.36
CA GLU A 132 -9.82 -10.72 -11.31
C GLU A 132 -8.95 -9.53 -10.92
N ARG A 133 -8.72 -9.31 -9.62
CA ARG A 133 -8.00 -8.17 -9.06
C ARG A 133 -6.55 -8.48 -8.67
N ALA A 134 -6.13 -9.71 -8.92
CA ALA A 134 -4.79 -10.21 -8.59
C ALA A 134 -3.94 -10.50 -9.84
N GLY A 135 -4.15 -9.75 -10.91
CA GLY A 135 -3.34 -9.82 -12.12
C GLY A 135 -4.07 -10.39 -13.33
N THR A 136 -5.41 -10.34 -13.33
CA THR A 136 -6.20 -10.75 -14.50
C THR A 136 -7.10 -9.59 -14.97
N LYS A 137 -8.39 -9.80 -15.14
CA LYS A 137 -9.33 -8.89 -15.79
C LYS A 137 -9.35 -7.46 -15.25
N ALA A 138 -9.26 -7.28 -13.93
CA ALA A 138 -9.33 -5.98 -13.27
C ALA A 138 -7.95 -5.47 -12.81
N GLY A 139 -6.85 -5.94 -13.40
CA GLY A 139 -5.50 -5.55 -13.06
C GLY A 139 -4.95 -6.26 -11.81
N ASN A 140 -3.98 -5.63 -11.15
CA ASN A 140 -3.34 -6.17 -9.95
C ASN A 140 -3.32 -5.10 -8.84
N LYS A 141 -4.04 -5.35 -7.77
CA LYS A 141 -4.12 -4.41 -6.63
C LYS A 141 -2.77 -4.20 -5.94
N GLY A 142 -1.91 -5.22 -5.94
CA GLY A 142 -0.54 -5.07 -5.42
C GLY A 142 0.28 -4.06 -6.22
N SER A 143 0.20 -4.11 -7.53
CA SER A 143 0.84 -3.12 -8.42
C SER A 143 0.28 -1.72 -8.18
N ASP A 144 -1.03 -1.60 -8.05
CA ASP A 144 -1.71 -0.30 -7.86
C ASP A 144 -1.24 0.38 -6.56
N VAL A 145 -1.20 -0.36 -5.45
CA VAL A 145 -0.79 0.22 -4.17
C VAL A 145 0.72 0.48 -4.11
N ALA A 146 1.54 -0.28 -4.85
CA ALA A 146 2.96 -0.01 -4.97
C ALA A 146 3.23 1.36 -5.60
N ILE A 147 2.55 1.65 -6.70
CA ILE A 147 2.64 2.95 -7.38
C ILE A 147 2.09 4.07 -6.48
N ALA A 148 0.95 3.85 -5.85
CA ALA A 148 0.35 4.81 -4.92
C ALA A 148 1.27 5.10 -3.73
N ALA A 149 2.03 4.12 -3.25
CA ALA A 149 3.01 4.32 -2.18
C ALA A 149 4.11 5.32 -2.59
N LEU A 150 4.66 5.16 -3.78
CA LEU A 150 5.68 6.07 -4.30
C LEU A 150 5.13 7.49 -4.48
N GLU A 151 3.94 7.60 -5.04
CA GLU A 151 3.24 8.88 -5.18
C GLU A 151 3.08 9.57 -3.82
N MET A 152 2.60 8.85 -2.81
CA MET A 152 2.38 9.40 -1.47
C MET A 152 3.67 9.81 -0.78
N VAL A 153 4.72 8.99 -0.83
CA VAL A 153 6.01 9.32 -0.23
C VAL A 153 6.58 10.59 -0.86
N ASN A 154 6.55 10.69 -2.18
CA ASN A 154 7.07 11.83 -2.91
C ASN A 154 6.21 13.08 -2.70
N LEU A 155 4.89 12.93 -2.59
CA LEU A 155 3.98 14.01 -2.25
C LEU A 155 4.29 14.58 -0.86
N LEU A 156 4.46 13.73 0.14
CA LEU A 156 4.77 14.17 1.52
C LEU A 156 6.10 14.92 1.58
N ASP A 157 7.11 14.49 0.84
CA ASP A 157 8.37 15.23 0.73
C ASP A 157 8.14 16.63 0.15
N GLY A 158 7.32 16.75 -0.87
CA GLY A 158 6.96 18.04 -1.47
C GLY A 158 6.20 18.97 -0.52
N LEU A 159 5.33 18.40 0.31
CA LEU A 159 4.58 19.16 1.32
C LEU A 159 5.45 19.64 2.48
N GLY A 160 6.53 18.92 2.79
CA GLY A 160 7.48 19.27 3.84
C GLY A 160 8.44 20.38 3.48
N GLN A 161 8.48 20.82 2.21
CA GLN A 161 9.35 21.91 1.77
C GLN A 161 8.70 23.26 2.04
N ALA A 162 9.51 24.24 2.52
CA ALA A 162 9.03 25.61 2.68
C ALA A 162 8.66 26.19 1.32
N PRO A 163 7.61 27.07 1.26
CA PRO A 163 7.31 27.79 0.02
C PRO A 163 8.54 28.57 -0.43
N ASN A 164 8.88 28.49 -1.73
CA ASN A 164 9.94 29.32 -2.27
C ASN A 164 9.56 30.79 -2.04
N ALA A 165 10.42 31.51 -1.36
CA ALA A 165 10.30 32.97 -1.30
C ALA A 165 10.42 33.50 -2.74
N ALA A 166 9.34 34.10 -3.22
CA ALA A 166 9.34 34.74 -4.53
C ALA A 166 10.21 35.99 -4.52
#